data_c1603f60089f429f36bc288cec38a28d
#
_entry.id   c1603f60089f429f36bc288cec38a28d
#
_cell.length_a   1.000
_cell.length_b   1.000
_cell.length_c   1.000
_cell.angle_alpha   90.00
_cell.angle_beta   90.00
_cell.angle_gamma   90.00
#
_symmetry.space_group_name_H-M   'P 1'
#
loop_
_entity.id
_entity.type
_entity.pdbx_description
1 polymer ?
#
loop_
_entity_poly.entity_id
_entity_poly.type
_entity_poly.pdbx_seq_one_letter_code
_entity_poly.pdbx_strand_id
1 'polypeptide(L)'
;MGRSRKTCFDWVKSFVSILPKTDNKPHVLLLDGHSSHIFNLSFLDLMKANNVHAFVLPPHTTHWLQPADKSFFRSLKSSWTNEGLKAVNELAGVTAGKSGFFKIFTAAWNAACTVEMAQSAFRGTGLFPVNRHAIPENAYEPSRSSERELEPILAVEQVK
;
A
#
# COMPACT_ATOMS: atom_id res chain seq x y z
N MET A 1 16.65 -11.26 10.37
CA MET A 1 16.01 -9.92 10.53
C MET A 1 16.64 -8.78 9.73
N GLY A 2 17.92 -8.82 9.36
CA GLY A 2 18.58 -7.71 8.63
C GLY A 2 18.17 -7.50 7.18
N ARG A 3 17.84 -8.56 6.43
CA ARG A 3 17.56 -8.48 4.98
C ARG A 3 16.28 -7.69 4.64
N SER A 4 15.22 -7.87 5.39
CA SER A 4 13.92 -7.18 5.16
C SER A 4 14.01 -5.66 5.39
N ARG A 5 14.72 -5.21 6.43
CA ARG A 5 14.92 -3.77 6.71
C ARG A 5 15.76 -3.08 5.64
N LYS A 6 16.81 -3.76 5.15
CA LYS A 6 17.65 -3.25 4.05
C LYS A 6 16.82 -3.08 2.77
N THR A 7 16.04 -4.09 2.39
CA THR A 7 15.17 -4.05 1.21
C THR A 7 14.16 -2.92 1.29
N CYS A 8 13.55 -2.70 2.47
CA CYS A 8 12.62 -1.60 2.71
C CYS A 8 13.32 -0.24 2.55
N PHE A 9 14.53 -0.08 3.08
CA PHE A 9 15.29 1.16 2.95
C PHE A 9 15.72 1.43 1.51
N ASP A 10 16.14 0.42 0.76
CA ASP A 10 16.51 0.56 -0.65
C ASP A 10 15.27 0.92 -1.50
N TRP A 11 14.12 0.35 -1.17
CA TRP A 11 12.86 0.69 -1.82
C TRP A 11 12.48 2.16 -1.59
N VAL A 12 12.56 2.66 -0.34
CA VAL A 12 12.18 4.05 -0.06
C VAL A 12 13.13 5.06 -0.72
N LYS A 13 14.40 4.74 -0.89
CA LYS A 13 15.33 5.58 -1.68
C LYS A 13 14.82 5.73 -3.11
N SER A 14 14.43 4.62 -3.74
CA SER A 14 13.88 4.65 -5.08
C SER A 14 12.55 5.41 -5.13
N PHE A 15 11.67 5.21 -4.14
CA PHE A 15 10.41 5.93 -4.03
C PHE A 15 10.63 7.45 -3.95
N VAL A 16 11.50 7.91 -3.04
CA VAL A 16 11.81 9.33 -2.87
C VAL A 16 12.44 9.94 -4.12
N SER A 17 13.22 9.16 -4.89
CA SER A 17 13.88 9.66 -6.11
C SER A 17 12.89 10.00 -7.23
N ILE A 18 11.73 9.37 -7.26
CA ILE A 18 10.69 9.59 -8.29
C ILE A 18 9.63 10.62 -7.88
N LEU A 19 9.65 11.08 -6.63
CA LEU A 19 8.68 12.09 -6.18
C LEU A 19 8.92 13.43 -6.87
N PRO A 20 7.83 14.15 -7.25
CA PRO A 20 7.94 15.50 -7.77
C PRO A 20 8.58 16.43 -6.73
N LYS A 21 9.61 17.17 -7.14
CA LYS A 21 10.35 18.10 -6.24
C LYS A 21 9.98 19.57 -6.48
N THR A 22 9.05 19.83 -7.40
CA THR A 22 8.84 21.17 -7.97
C THR A 22 7.98 22.10 -7.13
N ASP A 23 7.17 21.59 -6.20
CA ASP A 23 6.16 22.41 -5.52
C ASP A 23 6.22 22.34 -3.98
N ASN A 24 7.25 21.72 -3.43
CA ASN A 24 7.45 21.55 -1.97
C ASN A 24 6.20 21.06 -1.20
N LYS A 25 5.25 20.40 -1.90
CA LYS A 25 4.06 19.84 -1.27
C LYS A 25 4.41 18.61 -0.46
N PRO A 26 3.74 18.38 0.67
CA PRO A 26 3.91 17.15 1.42
C PRO A 26 3.35 15.96 0.64
N HIS A 27 4.07 14.85 0.70
CA HIS A 27 3.61 13.56 0.20
C HIS A 27 3.13 12.68 1.35
N VAL A 28 2.18 11.81 1.08
CA VAL A 28 1.68 10.84 2.05
C VAL A 28 1.97 9.43 1.56
N LEU A 29 2.62 8.63 2.39
CA LEU A 29 2.83 7.21 2.14
C LEU A 29 2.02 6.39 3.14
N LEU A 30 1.11 5.57 2.62
CA LEU A 30 0.29 4.67 3.42
C LEU A 30 1.01 3.32 3.52
N LEU A 31 1.18 2.83 4.75
CA LEU A 31 1.91 1.61 5.05
C LEU A 31 1.04 0.67 5.88
N ASP A 32 1.27 -0.63 5.72
CA ASP A 32 0.80 -1.60 6.70
C ASP A 32 1.65 -1.54 7.99
N GLY A 33 1.14 -2.15 9.06
CA GLY A 33 1.81 -2.18 10.36
C GLY A 33 3.03 -3.12 10.46
N HIS A 34 3.65 -3.49 9.34
CA HIS A 34 4.77 -4.43 9.37
C HIS A 34 6.02 -3.82 10.05
N SER A 35 6.67 -4.59 10.90
CA SER A 35 7.80 -4.14 11.74
C SER A 35 9.01 -3.61 10.96
N SER A 36 9.18 -3.99 9.68
CA SER A 36 10.27 -3.50 8.82
C SER A 36 10.13 -2.03 8.46
N HIS A 37 8.91 -1.48 8.51
CA HIS A 37 8.61 -0.07 8.23
C HIS A 37 8.69 0.76 9.50
N ILE A 38 8.02 0.30 10.58
CA ILE A 38 7.82 1.06 11.82
C ILE A 38 9.13 1.26 12.60
N PHE A 39 9.99 0.21 12.68
CA PHE A 39 11.21 0.23 13.50
C PHE A 39 12.49 0.48 12.66
N ASN A 40 12.42 1.28 11.62
CA ASN A 40 13.56 1.61 10.77
C ASN A 40 13.82 3.11 10.78
N LEU A 41 14.69 3.58 11.70
CA LEU A 41 15.00 5.01 11.84
C LEU A 41 15.51 5.62 10.54
N SER A 42 16.42 4.95 9.83
CA SER A 42 16.92 5.45 8.56
C SER A 42 15.83 5.63 7.50
N PHE A 43 14.81 4.78 7.53
CA PHE A 43 13.61 4.93 6.69
C PHE A 43 12.84 6.20 7.07
N LEU A 44 12.56 6.40 8.35
CA LEU A 44 11.81 7.56 8.85
C LEU A 44 12.56 8.87 8.62
N ASP A 45 13.87 8.90 8.85
CA ASP A 45 14.71 10.08 8.61
C ASP A 45 14.71 10.47 7.12
N LEU A 46 14.81 9.50 6.22
CA LEU A 46 14.76 9.75 4.78
C LEU A 46 13.40 10.28 4.34
N MET A 47 12.31 9.74 4.88
CA MET A 47 10.95 10.22 4.64
C MET A 47 10.80 11.69 5.09
N LYS A 48 11.20 12.00 6.33
CA LYS A 48 11.16 13.34 6.89
C LYS A 48 11.99 14.34 6.08
N ALA A 49 13.20 13.96 5.68
CA ALA A 49 14.08 14.81 4.88
C ALA A 49 13.50 15.16 3.48
N ASN A 50 12.55 14.37 3.00
CA ASN A 50 11.91 14.56 1.68
C ASN A 50 10.44 14.99 1.78
N ASN A 51 10.01 15.52 2.92
CA ASN A 51 8.63 15.99 3.17
C ASN A 51 7.58 14.90 2.90
N VAL A 52 7.88 13.64 3.29
CA VAL A 52 6.97 12.52 3.15
C VAL A 52 6.45 12.10 4.53
N HIS A 53 5.14 12.10 4.68
CA HIS A 53 4.45 11.66 5.91
C HIS A 53 4.07 10.19 5.77
N ALA A 54 4.62 9.35 6.65
CA ALA A 54 4.27 7.94 6.72
C ALA A 54 3.05 7.75 7.63
N PHE A 55 1.97 7.19 7.08
CA PHE A 55 0.78 6.81 7.82
C PHE A 55 0.69 5.28 7.88
N VAL A 56 0.67 4.75 9.08
CA VAL A 56 0.50 3.32 9.31
C VAL A 56 -0.98 3.03 9.48
N LEU A 57 -1.48 2.12 8.66
CA LEU A 57 -2.86 1.65 8.74
C LEU A 57 -3.07 0.80 9.99
N PRO A 58 -4.24 0.87 10.65
CA PRO A 58 -4.56 0.02 11.78
C PRO A 58 -4.44 -1.47 11.45
N PRO A 59 -4.10 -2.33 12.41
CA PRO A 59 -4.06 -3.77 12.19
C PRO A 59 -5.41 -4.30 11.69
N HIS A 60 -5.37 -5.33 10.84
CA HIS A 60 -6.55 -6.02 10.29
C HIS A 60 -7.49 -5.16 9.42
N THR A 61 -7.06 -3.96 8.99
CA THR A 61 -7.88 -3.07 8.16
C THR A 61 -7.42 -3.00 6.70
N THR A 62 -6.39 -3.73 6.30
CA THR A 62 -5.77 -3.63 4.96
C THR A 62 -6.77 -3.84 3.82
N HIS A 63 -7.69 -4.79 3.96
CA HIS A 63 -8.73 -5.08 2.97
C HIS A 63 -9.78 -3.97 2.83
N TRP A 64 -9.87 -3.05 3.79
CA TRP A 64 -10.76 -1.89 3.74
C TRP A 64 -10.02 -0.60 3.41
N LEU A 65 -8.86 -0.36 4.04
CA LEU A 65 -8.16 0.93 4.03
C LEU A 65 -6.97 0.97 3.07
N GLN A 66 -6.44 -0.19 2.64
CA GLN A 66 -5.30 -0.20 1.73
C GLN A 66 -5.78 -0.17 0.28
N PRO A 67 -5.53 0.91 -0.48
CA PRO A 67 -6.02 1.05 -1.86
C PRO A 67 -5.60 -0.10 -2.77
N ALA A 68 -4.36 -0.59 -2.61
CA ALA A 68 -3.83 -1.69 -3.40
C ALA A 68 -4.63 -2.99 -3.19
N ASP A 69 -4.96 -3.34 -1.94
CA ASP A 69 -5.72 -4.54 -1.60
C ASP A 69 -7.21 -4.41 -1.99
N LYS A 70 -7.75 -3.20 -1.87
CA LYS A 70 -9.15 -2.92 -2.20
C LYS A 70 -9.48 -3.18 -3.67
N SER A 71 -8.58 -2.80 -4.59
CA SER A 71 -8.90 -2.80 -6.02
C SER A 71 -7.76 -3.31 -6.90
N PHE A 72 -6.55 -2.80 -6.73
CA PHE A 72 -5.44 -3.01 -7.67
C PHE A 72 -5.03 -4.47 -7.81
N PHE A 73 -4.79 -5.18 -6.70
CA PHE A 73 -4.34 -6.57 -6.76
C PHE A 73 -5.39 -7.51 -7.36
N ARG A 74 -6.67 -7.22 -7.19
CA ARG A 74 -7.74 -7.97 -7.86
C ARG A 74 -7.68 -7.79 -9.36
N SER A 75 -7.53 -6.56 -9.84
CA SER A 75 -7.41 -6.24 -11.25
C SER A 75 -6.15 -6.86 -11.86
N LEU A 76 -5.01 -6.74 -11.18
CA LEU A 76 -3.76 -7.34 -11.59
C LEU A 76 -3.85 -8.86 -11.72
N LYS A 77 -4.47 -9.53 -10.74
CA LYS A 77 -4.69 -10.98 -10.77
C LYS A 77 -5.57 -11.40 -11.94
N SER A 78 -6.65 -10.68 -12.22
CA SER A 78 -7.53 -10.94 -13.36
C SER A 78 -6.77 -10.76 -14.69
N SER A 79 -6.05 -9.65 -14.84
CA SER A 79 -5.22 -9.38 -16.03
C SER A 79 -4.14 -10.43 -16.20
N TRP A 80 -3.48 -10.85 -15.13
CA TRP A 80 -2.50 -11.94 -15.15
C TRP A 80 -3.08 -13.25 -15.70
N THR A 81 -4.27 -13.63 -15.21
CA THR A 81 -4.94 -14.84 -15.68
C THR A 81 -5.28 -14.75 -17.18
N ASN A 82 -5.81 -13.61 -17.62
CA ASN A 82 -6.17 -13.38 -19.01
C ASN A 82 -4.94 -13.41 -19.94
N GLU A 83 -3.86 -12.73 -19.58
CA GLU A 83 -2.63 -12.72 -20.38
C GLU A 83 -1.93 -14.08 -20.37
N GLY A 84 -2.00 -14.80 -19.25
CA GLY A 84 -1.51 -16.18 -19.15
C GLY A 84 -2.25 -17.13 -20.09
N LEU A 85 -3.59 -17.04 -20.16
CA LEU A 85 -4.39 -17.84 -21.08
C LEU A 85 -4.07 -17.52 -22.55
N LYS A 86 -3.90 -16.24 -22.90
CA LYS A 86 -3.46 -15.85 -24.25
C LYS A 86 -2.11 -16.46 -24.60
N ALA A 87 -1.13 -16.36 -23.68
CA ALA A 87 0.19 -16.91 -23.89
C ALA A 87 0.20 -18.45 -24.07
N VAL A 88 -0.63 -19.17 -23.30
CA VAL A 88 -0.79 -20.64 -23.46
C VAL A 88 -1.37 -20.98 -24.82
N ASN A 89 -2.37 -20.25 -25.28
CA ASN A 89 -3.00 -20.47 -26.59
C ASN A 89 -2.02 -20.17 -27.76
N GLU A 90 -1.20 -19.12 -27.63
CA GLU A 90 -0.21 -18.75 -28.64
C GLU A 90 0.96 -19.75 -28.71
N LEU A 91 1.37 -20.31 -27.58
CA LEU A 91 2.55 -21.17 -27.46
C LEU A 91 2.25 -22.67 -27.64
N ALA A 92 1.04 -23.04 -28.04
CA ALA A 92 0.65 -24.45 -28.26
C ALA A 92 1.07 -25.40 -27.12
N GLY A 93 0.95 -24.95 -25.85
CA GLY A 93 1.24 -25.77 -24.68
C GLY A 93 2.70 -25.76 -24.19
N VAL A 94 3.57 -24.96 -24.78
CA VAL A 94 4.94 -24.78 -24.25
C VAL A 94 4.90 -23.97 -22.96
N THR A 95 5.41 -24.54 -21.88
CA THR A 95 5.53 -23.87 -20.57
C THR A 95 6.41 -22.62 -20.72
N ALA A 96 5.85 -21.45 -20.43
CA ALA A 96 6.60 -20.21 -20.45
C ALA A 96 7.71 -20.25 -19.38
N GLY A 97 8.97 -20.31 -19.82
CA GLY A 97 10.12 -20.15 -18.93
C GLY A 97 10.15 -18.77 -18.26
N LYS A 98 11.25 -18.47 -17.56
CA LYS A 98 11.40 -17.16 -16.86
C LYS A 98 11.18 -15.95 -17.77
N SER A 99 11.55 -16.02 -19.04
CA SER A 99 11.31 -14.94 -20.03
C SER A 99 9.83 -14.75 -20.32
N GLY A 100 9.05 -15.83 -20.40
CA GLY A 100 7.61 -15.77 -20.58
C GLY A 100 6.89 -15.15 -19.38
N PHE A 101 7.38 -15.41 -18.16
CA PHE A 101 6.85 -14.76 -16.95
C PHE A 101 6.88 -13.23 -17.07
N PHE A 102 8.02 -12.66 -17.40
CA PHE A 102 8.15 -11.21 -17.51
C PHE A 102 7.27 -10.60 -18.61
N LYS A 103 7.14 -11.28 -19.74
CA LYS A 103 6.24 -10.86 -20.83
C LYS A 103 4.79 -10.79 -20.36
N ILE A 104 4.30 -11.86 -19.75
CA ILE A 104 2.93 -11.94 -19.20
C ILE A 104 2.73 -10.89 -18.11
N PHE A 105 3.70 -10.77 -17.17
CA PHE A 105 3.62 -9.81 -16.08
C PHE A 105 3.56 -8.37 -16.58
N THR A 106 4.40 -8.02 -17.55
CA THR A 106 4.40 -6.65 -18.10
C THR A 106 3.07 -6.33 -18.78
N ALA A 107 2.51 -7.26 -19.56
CA ALA A 107 1.21 -7.07 -20.18
C ALA A 107 0.09 -6.92 -19.15
N ALA A 108 0.06 -7.79 -18.14
CA ALA A 108 -0.91 -7.74 -17.05
C ALA A 108 -0.78 -6.46 -16.21
N TRP A 109 0.44 -6.05 -15.93
CA TRP A 109 0.72 -4.81 -15.19
C TRP A 109 0.22 -3.58 -15.96
N ASN A 110 0.56 -3.46 -17.26
CA ASN A 110 0.11 -2.34 -18.08
C ASN A 110 -1.41 -2.28 -18.21
N ALA A 111 -2.07 -3.42 -18.24
CA ALA A 111 -3.53 -3.48 -18.26
C ALA A 111 -4.19 -3.11 -16.93
N ALA A 112 -3.55 -3.41 -15.80
CA ALA A 112 -4.10 -3.17 -14.46
C ALA A 112 -3.67 -1.84 -13.85
N CYS A 113 -2.43 -1.39 -14.12
CA CYS A 113 -1.83 -0.21 -13.49
C CYS A 113 -2.16 1.06 -14.28
N THR A 114 -3.40 1.52 -14.18
CA THR A 114 -3.87 2.74 -14.82
C THR A 114 -4.14 3.84 -13.78
N VAL A 115 -4.18 5.09 -14.24
CA VAL A 115 -4.55 6.23 -13.39
C VAL A 115 -5.97 6.07 -12.84
N GLU A 116 -6.89 5.61 -13.66
CA GLU A 116 -8.28 5.35 -13.30
C GLU A 116 -8.38 4.29 -12.20
N MET A 117 -7.57 3.22 -12.30
CA MET A 117 -7.50 2.18 -11.27
C MET A 117 -6.97 2.75 -9.95
N ALA A 118 -5.91 3.55 -9.99
CA ALA A 118 -5.38 4.21 -8.79
C ALA A 118 -6.41 5.13 -8.15
N GLN A 119 -7.06 5.99 -8.93
CA GLN A 119 -8.12 6.88 -8.43
C GLN A 119 -9.31 6.10 -7.84
N SER A 120 -9.73 5.03 -8.51
CA SER A 120 -10.80 4.16 -8.03
C SER A 120 -10.43 3.48 -6.70
N ALA A 121 -9.20 3.02 -6.56
CA ALA A 121 -8.69 2.39 -5.35
C ALA A 121 -8.70 3.36 -4.15
N PHE A 122 -8.21 4.58 -4.34
CA PHE A 122 -8.23 5.61 -3.30
C PHE A 122 -9.66 6.07 -2.96
N ARG A 123 -10.52 6.21 -3.95
CA ARG A 123 -11.95 6.54 -3.74
C ARG A 123 -12.67 5.44 -2.98
N GLY A 124 -12.41 4.18 -3.33
CA GLY A 124 -13.05 3.03 -2.70
C GLY A 124 -12.66 2.80 -1.24
N THR A 125 -11.53 3.34 -0.80
CA THR A 125 -11.09 3.35 0.60
C THR A 125 -11.50 4.62 1.35
N GLY A 126 -12.01 5.63 0.65
CA GLY A 126 -12.37 6.93 1.23
C GLY A 126 -11.19 7.80 1.64
N LEU A 127 -9.98 7.44 1.22
CA LEU A 127 -8.77 8.20 1.54
C LEU A 127 -8.60 9.42 0.65
N PHE A 128 -8.99 9.30 -0.63
CA PHE A 128 -8.97 10.45 -1.53
C PHE A 128 -10.02 10.32 -2.67
N PRO A 129 -10.95 11.29 -2.80
CA PRO A 129 -11.23 12.36 -1.84
C PRO A 129 -11.66 11.78 -0.50
N VAL A 130 -11.39 12.51 0.59
CA VAL A 130 -11.74 12.05 1.94
C VAL A 130 -13.24 11.81 2.06
N ASN A 131 -13.62 10.57 2.35
CA ASN A 131 -15.00 10.15 2.53
C ASN A 131 -15.10 9.12 3.67
N ARG A 132 -15.52 9.56 4.84
CA ARG A 132 -15.69 8.69 6.02
C ARG A 132 -16.76 7.60 5.85
N HIS A 133 -17.67 7.76 4.89
CA HIS A 133 -18.76 6.82 4.60
C HIS A 133 -18.42 5.80 3.50
N ALA A 134 -17.19 5.81 2.97
CA ALA A 134 -16.78 4.85 1.96
C ALA A 134 -16.67 3.42 2.51
N ILE A 135 -16.50 3.29 3.82
CA ILE A 135 -16.43 2.02 4.53
C ILE A 135 -17.73 1.87 5.33
N PRO A 136 -18.49 0.80 5.15
CA PRO A 136 -19.72 0.57 5.87
C PRO A 136 -19.45 0.33 7.37
N GLU A 137 -20.35 0.74 8.24
CA GLU A 137 -20.15 0.68 9.69
C GLU A 137 -19.93 -0.75 10.21
N ASN A 138 -20.58 -1.74 9.63
CA ASN A 138 -20.40 -3.14 10.01
C ASN A 138 -18.99 -3.67 9.74
N ALA A 139 -18.20 -3.01 8.90
CA ALA A 139 -16.80 -3.36 8.68
C ALA A 139 -15.91 -3.11 9.91
N TYR A 140 -16.35 -2.28 10.84
CA TYR A 140 -15.63 -1.94 12.08
C TYR A 140 -15.97 -2.86 13.26
N GLU A 141 -16.98 -3.70 13.16
CA GLU A 141 -17.40 -4.58 14.25
C GLU A 141 -16.28 -5.49 14.80
N PRO A 142 -15.42 -6.11 13.96
CA PRO A 142 -14.31 -6.91 14.48
C PRO A 142 -13.29 -6.11 15.30
N SER A 143 -13.14 -4.81 15.00
CA SER A 143 -12.22 -3.94 15.71
C SER A 143 -12.80 -3.45 17.03
N ARG A 144 -14.12 -3.24 17.10
CA ARG A 144 -14.82 -2.82 18.33
C ARG A 144 -14.65 -3.81 19.47
N SER A 145 -14.59 -5.10 19.17
CA SER A 145 -14.36 -6.15 20.17
C SER A 145 -12.95 -6.17 20.76
N SER A 146 -12.00 -5.50 20.09
CA SER A 146 -10.60 -5.39 20.52
C SER A 146 -10.21 -4.00 21.02
N GLU A 147 -11.12 -3.01 20.98
CA GLU A 147 -10.93 -1.72 21.61
C GLU A 147 -10.94 -1.91 23.12
N ARG A 148 -9.76 -1.88 23.75
CA ARG A 148 -9.65 -1.60 25.19
C ARG A 148 -10.05 -0.15 25.37
N GLU A 149 -10.97 0.11 26.32
CA GLU A 149 -11.18 1.46 26.83
C GLU A 149 -9.82 2.04 27.21
N LEU A 150 -9.38 3.06 26.49
CA LEU A 150 -8.20 3.82 26.88
C LEU A 150 -8.58 4.52 28.17
N GLU A 151 -8.05 4.05 29.31
CA GLU A 151 -8.14 4.79 30.55
C GLU A 151 -7.65 6.22 30.28
N PRO A 152 -8.37 7.25 30.74
CA PRO A 152 -7.94 8.62 30.52
C PRO A 152 -6.54 8.77 31.13
N ILE A 153 -5.58 9.17 30.31
CA ILE A 153 -4.24 9.52 30.78
C ILE A 153 -4.44 10.64 31.78
N LEU A 154 -4.33 10.30 33.06
CA LEU A 154 -4.40 11.30 34.15
C LEU A 154 -3.37 12.38 33.81
N ALA A 155 -3.86 13.60 33.72
CA ALA A 155 -3.05 14.78 33.48
C ALA A 155 -1.84 14.76 34.41
N VAL A 156 -0.65 14.84 33.81
CA VAL A 156 0.60 15.00 34.56
C VAL A 156 0.45 16.27 35.38
N GLU A 157 0.26 16.13 36.70
CA GLU A 157 0.28 17.23 37.63
C GLU A 157 1.60 17.98 37.45
N GLN A 158 1.47 19.27 37.25
CA GLN A 158 2.58 20.22 37.18
C GLN A 158 3.38 20.10 38.48
N VAL A 159 4.60 19.55 38.36
CA VAL A 159 5.59 19.66 39.44
C VAL A 159 6.04 21.10 39.48
N LYS A 160 5.70 21.74 40.58
CA LYS A 160 6.19 23.09 40.97
C LYS A 160 7.69 23.06 41.20
#